data_f9b4fff7075909dd8dc514dd62f6dfcb
#
_entry.id   f9b4fff7075909dd8dc514dd62f6dfcb
#
_cell.length_a   1.000
_cell.length_b   1.000
_cell.length_c   1.000
_cell.angle_alpha   90.00
_cell.angle_beta   90.00
_cell.angle_gamma   90.00
#
_symmetry.space_group_name_H-M   'P 1'
#
loop_
_entity.id
_entity.type
_entity.pdbx_description
1 polymer ?
#
loop_
_entity_poly.entity_id
_entity_poly.type
_entity_poly.pdbx_seq_one_letter_code
_entity_poly.pdbx_strand_id
1 'polypeptide(L)'
;STLDRSSAASDVYKRQALDNIDEVISIIRGSRTTADAKNSLMERFGLSDAQAQAIVDMRLKTLTGLEREKLENEYKDLMAQITELKAILADEKKLLAVIRTEILEIADKYGDDRRTQIGYDEFDISMEDLIPETNTVITMTKVGYIKRMGTDNFKSQHRGGKGIKGMETIQDDYIVEMLMTTSHHYLMFFTNMGRVYRIKAYEIPEASRTSRGTAIINIIPLQPDEKITAMIPIKDYEKDKYLFMATKNGIVKKTSVLDYENIRKTGLAAISLRDDDELIEVKITGDDEEILLFTRYGQCIRFKEADVRATGRTTMGVIGMNLTAGDEVIAMQMASQGESVMIVSEKGLGKCTRINEFTTQNRGGKGVKCYKITEKSGNLIGVKSVVKDDELMLITTEGIIIRIRVNDTALLGRVTSGVKLIDLKSGVTVASIARVVEDKSLMPPEEEATEENETEGDPS
;
A
#
# COMPACT_ATOMS: atom_id res chain seq x y z
N SER A 1 -44.24 -34.39 -4.92
CA SER A 1 -44.04 -35.83 -4.69
C SER A 1 -44.50 -36.64 -5.90
N THR A 2 -44.03 -37.89 -6.04
CA THR A 2 -44.36 -38.78 -7.18
C THR A 2 -45.85 -39.15 -7.19
N LEU A 3 -46.52 -39.13 -6.05
CA LEU A 3 -47.94 -39.41 -5.90
C LEU A 3 -48.84 -38.28 -6.48
N ASP A 4 -48.49 -37.02 -6.32
CA ASP A 4 -49.25 -35.89 -6.84
C ASP A 4 -49.19 -35.79 -8.37
N ARG A 5 -48.07 -36.18 -8.97
CA ARG A 5 -47.94 -36.24 -10.44
C ARG A 5 -48.81 -37.31 -11.06
N SER A 6 -49.02 -38.41 -10.35
CA SER A 6 -49.90 -39.51 -10.77
C SER A 6 -51.37 -39.10 -10.74
N SER A 7 -51.81 -38.34 -9.72
CA SER A 7 -53.20 -37.86 -9.58
C SER A 7 -53.55 -36.82 -10.66
N ALA A 8 -52.73 -35.76 -10.79
CA ALA A 8 -52.96 -34.70 -11.79
C ALA A 8 -53.02 -35.24 -13.25
N ALA A 9 -52.12 -36.17 -13.57
CA ALA A 9 -52.15 -36.83 -14.88
C ALA A 9 -53.42 -37.65 -15.08
N SER A 10 -53.91 -38.27 -13.99
CA SER A 10 -55.14 -39.06 -13.96
C SER A 10 -56.38 -38.22 -14.35
N ASP A 11 -56.50 -36.99 -13.87
CA ASP A 11 -57.71 -36.19 -14.04
C ASP A 11 -57.81 -35.55 -15.44
N VAL A 12 -56.67 -35.31 -16.08
CA VAL A 12 -56.62 -34.77 -17.46
C VAL A 12 -57.25 -35.76 -18.45
N TYR A 13 -56.88 -37.03 -18.44
CA TYR A 13 -57.40 -37.99 -19.43
C TYR A 13 -58.82 -38.47 -19.06
N LYS A 14 -59.21 -38.47 -17.77
CA LYS A 14 -60.59 -38.70 -17.38
C LYS A 14 -61.50 -37.64 -17.91
N ARG A 15 -61.13 -36.37 -17.88
CA ARG A 15 -61.87 -35.28 -18.50
C ARG A 15 -61.99 -35.47 -19.98
N GLN A 16 -60.90 -35.78 -20.71
CA GLN A 16 -60.91 -36.04 -22.14
C GLN A 16 -61.89 -37.17 -22.50
N ALA A 17 -61.97 -38.22 -21.65
CA ALA A 17 -62.95 -39.29 -21.81
C ALA A 17 -64.37 -38.83 -21.57
N LEU A 18 -64.62 -37.95 -20.59
CA LEU A 18 -65.93 -37.38 -20.31
C LEU A 18 -66.41 -36.40 -21.40
N ASP A 19 -65.54 -35.65 -22.00
CA ASP A 19 -65.84 -34.72 -23.12
C ASP A 19 -66.27 -35.48 -24.37
N ASN A 20 -65.78 -36.73 -24.56
CA ASN A 20 -66.10 -37.62 -25.69
C ASN A 20 -66.81 -38.88 -25.23
N ILE A 21 -67.66 -38.77 -24.24
CA ILE A 21 -68.24 -39.92 -23.52
C ILE A 21 -69.04 -40.88 -24.42
N ASP A 22 -69.78 -40.34 -25.38
CA ASP A 22 -70.57 -41.18 -26.28
C ASP A 22 -69.69 -42.04 -27.19
N GLU A 23 -68.58 -41.48 -27.66
CA GLU A 23 -67.60 -42.19 -28.48
C GLU A 23 -66.86 -43.26 -27.64
N VAL A 24 -66.44 -42.91 -26.42
CA VAL A 24 -65.79 -43.84 -25.48
C VAL A 24 -66.70 -45.01 -25.16
N ILE A 25 -68.01 -44.76 -24.87
CA ILE A 25 -69.01 -45.80 -24.61
C ILE A 25 -69.23 -46.69 -25.86
N SER A 26 -69.30 -46.10 -27.04
CA SER A 26 -69.42 -46.82 -28.30
C SER A 26 -68.27 -47.78 -28.56
N ILE A 27 -67.01 -47.31 -28.30
CA ILE A 27 -65.78 -48.12 -28.44
C ILE A 27 -65.81 -49.27 -27.42
N ILE A 28 -66.14 -49.02 -26.16
CA ILE A 28 -66.18 -50.02 -25.12
C ILE A 28 -67.22 -51.09 -25.40
N ARG A 29 -68.49 -50.69 -25.84
CA ARG A 29 -69.57 -51.59 -26.16
C ARG A 29 -69.31 -52.38 -27.46
N GLY A 30 -68.57 -51.86 -28.44
CA GLY A 30 -68.21 -52.51 -29.69
C GLY A 30 -67.06 -53.50 -29.54
N SER A 31 -66.33 -53.46 -28.45
CA SER A 31 -65.18 -54.35 -28.17
C SER A 31 -65.61 -55.68 -27.59
N ARG A 32 -64.97 -56.80 -27.98
CA ARG A 32 -65.27 -58.13 -27.46
C ARG A 32 -64.59 -58.41 -26.16
N THR A 33 -63.44 -57.85 -25.93
CA THR A 33 -62.67 -58.00 -24.69
C THR A 33 -62.23 -56.66 -24.16
N THR A 34 -61.89 -56.59 -22.84
CA THR A 34 -61.34 -55.39 -22.17
C THR A 34 -60.04 -54.96 -22.83
N ALA A 35 -59.24 -55.88 -23.33
CA ALA A 35 -57.98 -55.59 -24.00
C ALA A 35 -58.24 -54.91 -25.37
N ASP A 36 -59.25 -55.34 -26.13
CA ASP A 36 -59.63 -54.72 -27.39
C ASP A 36 -60.13 -53.29 -27.16
N ALA A 37 -60.99 -53.10 -26.17
CA ALA A 37 -61.48 -51.79 -25.80
C ALA A 37 -60.34 -50.78 -25.43
N LYS A 38 -59.38 -51.29 -24.68
CA LYS A 38 -58.23 -50.53 -24.25
C LYS A 38 -57.35 -50.13 -25.47
N ASN A 39 -57.03 -51.05 -26.37
CA ASN A 39 -56.25 -50.80 -27.55
C ASN A 39 -56.91 -49.79 -28.52
N SER A 40 -58.23 -49.91 -28.69
CA SER A 40 -59.00 -48.98 -29.49
C SER A 40 -59.08 -47.58 -28.90
N LEU A 41 -59.15 -47.44 -27.57
CA LEU A 41 -59.06 -46.16 -26.86
C LEU A 41 -57.66 -45.54 -26.97
N MET A 42 -56.61 -46.34 -26.87
CA MET A 42 -55.22 -45.88 -27.07
C MET A 42 -54.98 -45.33 -28.46
N GLU A 43 -55.44 -46.06 -29.47
CA GLU A 43 -55.27 -45.70 -30.88
C GLU A 43 -56.06 -44.43 -31.22
N ARG A 44 -57.30 -44.34 -30.76
CA ARG A 44 -58.23 -43.26 -31.09
C ARG A 44 -57.89 -41.92 -30.39
N PHE A 45 -57.49 -41.96 -29.13
CA PHE A 45 -57.28 -40.78 -28.31
C PHE A 45 -55.80 -40.54 -27.95
N GLY A 46 -54.87 -41.33 -28.46
CA GLY A 46 -53.41 -41.22 -28.20
C GLY A 46 -53.07 -41.42 -26.72
N LEU A 47 -53.77 -42.30 -26.03
CA LEU A 47 -53.63 -42.57 -24.59
C LEU A 47 -52.55 -43.59 -24.35
N SER A 48 -51.87 -43.50 -23.21
CA SER A 48 -50.98 -44.53 -22.69
C SER A 48 -51.80 -45.78 -22.19
N ASP A 49 -51.12 -46.91 -22.08
CA ASP A 49 -51.72 -48.12 -21.53
C ASP A 49 -52.41 -47.93 -20.18
N ALA A 50 -51.75 -47.24 -19.26
CA ALA A 50 -52.31 -46.93 -17.94
C ALA A 50 -53.51 -46.00 -17.99
N GLN A 51 -53.54 -45.00 -18.91
CA GLN A 51 -54.62 -44.08 -19.10
C GLN A 51 -55.86 -44.77 -19.68
N ALA A 52 -55.68 -45.59 -20.72
CA ALA A 52 -56.77 -46.37 -21.33
C ALA A 52 -57.34 -47.38 -20.33
N GLN A 53 -56.54 -48.01 -19.52
CA GLN A 53 -56.98 -48.92 -18.46
C GLN A 53 -57.85 -48.17 -17.43
N ALA A 54 -57.44 -47.00 -16.98
CA ALA A 54 -58.20 -46.18 -16.02
C ALA A 54 -59.58 -45.70 -16.60
N ILE A 55 -59.68 -45.46 -17.90
CA ILE A 55 -60.97 -45.14 -18.55
C ILE A 55 -61.88 -46.33 -18.58
N VAL A 56 -61.36 -47.52 -18.90
CA VAL A 56 -62.15 -48.76 -18.92
C VAL A 56 -62.66 -49.13 -17.53
N ASP A 57 -61.83 -48.87 -16.49
CA ASP A 57 -62.19 -49.13 -15.10
C ASP A 57 -63.09 -48.05 -14.48
N MET A 58 -63.47 -47.01 -15.21
CA MET A 58 -64.25 -45.91 -14.72
C MET A 58 -65.70 -46.37 -14.41
N ARG A 59 -66.10 -46.09 -13.16
CA ARG A 59 -67.46 -46.47 -12.68
C ARG A 59 -68.57 -45.56 -13.27
N LEU A 60 -69.73 -46.10 -13.57
CA LEU A 60 -70.87 -45.31 -14.05
C LEU A 60 -71.27 -44.12 -13.16
N LYS A 61 -70.95 -44.19 -11.87
CA LYS A 61 -71.18 -43.09 -10.91
C LYS A 61 -70.36 -41.81 -11.31
N THR A 62 -69.18 -41.95 -11.91
CA THR A 62 -68.37 -40.85 -12.34
C THR A 62 -68.96 -40.06 -13.55
N LEU A 63 -69.98 -40.61 -14.16
CA LEU A 63 -70.68 -39.97 -15.28
C LEU A 63 -71.79 -38.99 -14.87
N THR A 64 -72.05 -38.88 -13.54
CA THR A 64 -73.07 -37.97 -13.01
C THR A 64 -72.65 -36.52 -13.09
N GLY A 65 -73.57 -35.56 -13.32
CA GLY A 65 -73.26 -34.16 -13.49
C GLY A 65 -72.49 -33.58 -12.29
N LEU A 66 -72.74 -33.98 -11.08
CA LEU A 66 -72.04 -33.55 -9.88
C LEU A 66 -70.60 -34.01 -9.79
N GLU A 67 -70.28 -35.19 -10.26
CA GLU A 67 -68.91 -35.71 -10.27
C GLU A 67 -68.11 -35.09 -11.42
N ARG A 68 -68.80 -34.78 -12.55
CA ARG A 68 -68.21 -34.05 -13.66
C ARG A 68 -67.83 -32.62 -13.27
N GLU A 69 -68.69 -31.91 -12.55
CA GLU A 69 -68.39 -30.56 -12.04
C GLU A 69 -67.24 -30.55 -11.04
N LYS A 70 -67.15 -31.52 -10.18
CA LYS A 70 -66.00 -31.69 -9.27
C LYS A 70 -64.71 -31.90 -10.03
N LEU A 71 -64.72 -32.78 -11.04
CA LEU A 71 -63.54 -33.03 -11.88
C LEU A 71 -63.10 -31.78 -12.66
N GLU A 72 -64.07 -31.00 -13.15
CA GLU A 72 -63.79 -29.73 -13.84
C GLU A 72 -63.15 -28.69 -12.92
N ASN A 73 -63.64 -28.60 -11.67
CA ASN A 73 -63.07 -27.67 -10.69
C ASN A 73 -61.65 -28.11 -10.28
N GLU A 74 -61.44 -29.40 -10.01
CA GLU A 74 -60.14 -29.96 -9.71
C GLU A 74 -59.14 -29.75 -10.83
N TYR A 75 -59.59 -29.94 -12.11
CA TYR A 75 -58.74 -29.64 -13.28
C TYR A 75 -58.39 -28.16 -13.38
N LYS A 76 -59.30 -27.23 -13.13
CA LYS A 76 -59.05 -25.79 -13.16
C LYS A 76 -58.03 -25.40 -12.09
N ASP A 77 -58.21 -25.95 -10.88
CA ASP A 77 -57.30 -25.70 -9.76
C ASP A 77 -55.87 -26.22 -10.04
N LEU A 78 -55.78 -27.43 -10.57
CA LEU A 78 -54.47 -28.00 -10.97
C LEU A 78 -53.82 -27.22 -12.12
N MET A 79 -54.59 -26.77 -13.13
CA MET A 79 -54.07 -25.97 -14.21
C MET A 79 -53.61 -24.59 -13.73
N ALA A 80 -54.26 -23.98 -12.76
CA ALA A 80 -53.86 -22.75 -12.11
C ALA A 80 -52.52 -22.95 -11.39
N GLN A 81 -52.42 -24.01 -10.59
CA GLN A 81 -51.16 -24.34 -9.88
C GLN A 81 -49.99 -24.61 -10.85
N ILE A 82 -50.22 -25.38 -11.92
CA ILE A 82 -49.21 -25.62 -12.97
C ILE A 82 -48.73 -24.33 -13.60
N THR A 83 -49.66 -23.43 -13.88
CA THR A 83 -49.35 -22.13 -14.49
C THR A 83 -48.51 -21.27 -13.54
N GLU A 84 -48.89 -21.23 -12.28
CA GLU A 84 -48.16 -20.52 -11.26
C GLU A 84 -46.74 -21.10 -11.05
N LEU A 85 -46.60 -22.41 -10.91
CA LEU A 85 -45.31 -23.07 -10.74
C LEU A 85 -44.40 -22.87 -11.96
N LYS A 86 -44.97 -22.93 -13.18
CA LYS A 86 -44.21 -22.60 -14.39
C LYS A 86 -43.75 -21.13 -14.43
N ALA A 87 -44.57 -20.19 -13.97
CA ALA A 87 -44.24 -18.79 -13.90
C ALA A 87 -43.13 -18.52 -12.85
N ILE A 88 -43.14 -19.25 -11.74
CA ILE A 88 -42.07 -19.19 -10.73
C ILE A 88 -40.76 -19.72 -11.29
N LEU A 89 -40.79 -20.85 -12.02
CA LEU A 89 -39.58 -21.45 -12.61
C LEU A 89 -39.02 -20.64 -13.77
N ALA A 90 -39.87 -19.89 -14.48
CA ALA A 90 -39.45 -19.04 -15.61
C ALA A 90 -38.89 -17.67 -15.19
N ASP A 91 -39.14 -17.23 -13.97
CA ASP A 91 -38.74 -15.92 -13.44
C ASP A 91 -37.95 -16.09 -12.14
N GLU A 92 -36.66 -15.83 -12.22
CA GLU A 92 -35.73 -15.91 -11.07
C GLU A 92 -36.19 -15.03 -9.89
N LYS A 93 -36.77 -13.85 -10.16
CA LYS A 93 -37.26 -12.97 -9.10
C LYS A 93 -38.44 -13.58 -8.35
N LYS A 94 -39.33 -14.27 -9.06
CA LYS A 94 -40.45 -14.98 -8.43
C LYS A 94 -39.94 -16.17 -7.62
N LEU A 95 -38.97 -16.90 -8.14
CA LEU A 95 -38.36 -18.00 -7.41
C LEU A 95 -37.71 -17.52 -6.11
N LEU A 96 -36.93 -16.45 -6.16
CA LEU A 96 -36.31 -15.84 -4.98
C LEU A 96 -37.36 -15.30 -3.98
N ALA A 97 -38.51 -14.80 -4.47
CA ALA A 97 -39.59 -14.34 -3.61
C ALA A 97 -40.20 -15.51 -2.83
N VAL A 98 -40.39 -16.66 -3.46
CA VAL A 98 -40.92 -17.88 -2.77
C VAL A 98 -39.91 -18.33 -1.71
N ILE A 99 -38.63 -18.46 -2.05
CA ILE A 99 -37.56 -18.82 -1.13
C ILE A 99 -37.52 -17.85 0.06
N ARG A 100 -37.65 -16.55 -0.19
CA ARG A 100 -37.66 -15.52 0.85
C ARG A 100 -38.87 -15.74 1.82
N THR A 101 -40.04 -16.00 1.28
CA THR A 101 -41.23 -16.21 2.08
C THR A 101 -41.07 -17.43 2.96
N GLU A 102 -40.61 -18.56 2.43
CA GLU A 102 -40.39 -19.80 3.18
C GLU A 102 -39.36 -19.62 4.30
N ILE A 103 -38.24 -18.90 4.00
CA ILE A 103 -37.22 -18.61 5.00
C ILE A 103 -37.77 -17.71 6.11
N LEU A 104 -38.58 -16.70 5.78
CA LEU A 104 -39.16 -15.79 6.76
C LEU A 104 -40.19 -16.52 7.66
N GLU A 105 -40.97 -17.44 7.11
CA GLU A 105 -41.89 -18.27 7.90
C GLU A 105 -41.12 -19.15 8.90
N ILE A 106 -39.98 -19.73 8.47
CA ILE A 106 -39.13 -20.52 9.36
C ILE A 106 -38.49 -19.62 10.42
N ALA A 107 -38.04 -18.43 10.03
CA ALA A 107 -37.45 -17.46 10.94
C ALA A 107 -38.44 -16.97 11.99
N ASP A 108 -39.70 -16.73 11.60
CA ASP A 108 -40.76 -16.31 12.51
C ASP A 108 -41.16 -17.44 13.49
N LYS A 109 -41.18 -18.69 13.00
CA LYS A 109 -41.59 -19.85 13.80
C LYS A 109 -40.53 -20.35 14.77
N TYR A 110 -39.25 -20.26 14.37
CA TYR A 110 -38.11 -20.86 15.10
C TYR A 110 -37.04 -19.85 15.48
N GLY A 111 -37.17 -18.59 15.05
CA GLY A 111 -36.24 -17.52 15.41
C GLY A 111 -36.33 -17.22 16.90
N ASP A 112 -35.19 -17.09 17.52
CA ASP A 112 -35.05 -16.57 18.88
C ASP A 112 -34.25 -15.29 18.88
N ASP A 113 -34.36 -14.52 19.92
CA ASP A 113 -33.58 -13.29 20.08
C ASP A 113 -32.08 -13.60 20.14
N ARG A 114 -31.30 -12.70 19.59
CA ARG A 114 -29.87 -12.83 19.63
C ARG A 114 -29.35 -12.90 21.06
N ARG A 115 -28.71 -14.00 21.44
CA ARG A 115 -28.15 -14.23 22.78
C ARG A 115 -26.83 -13.53 23.02
N THR A 116 -26.12 -13.14 21.93
CA THR A 116 -24.86 -12.43 22.00
C THR A 116 -25.07 -10.93 21.81
N GLN A 117 -24.43 -10.14 22.63
CA GLN A 117 -24.40 -8.68 22.43
C GLN A 117 -23.37 -8.33 21.36
N ILE A 118 -23.68 -7.31 20.53
CA ILE A 118 -22.69 -6.69 19.65
C ILE A 118 -21.96 -5.67 20.52
N GLY A 119 -20.77 -6.03 20.96
CA GLY A 119 -19.85 -5.12 21.65
C GLY A 119 -18.62 -4.86 20.79
N TYR A 120 -17.77 -4.00 21.27
CA TYR A 120 -16.40 -3.92 20.74
C TYR A 120 -15.68 -5.22 21.08
N ASP A 121 -14.95 -5.76 20.13
CA ASP A 121 -14.14 -6.95 20.36
C ASP A 121 -12.94 -6.58 21.24
N GLU A 122 -13.06 -6.82 22.53
CA GLU A 122 -11.96 -6.63 23.49
C GLU A 122 -10.83 -7.63 23.25
N PHE A 123 -11.02 -8.61 22.37
CA PHE A 123 -10.03 -9.63 22.02
C PHE A 123 -9.40 -9.42 20.65
N ASP A 124 -9.86 -8.44 19.85
CA ASP A 124 -9.18 -8.03 18.62
C ASP A 124 -8.04 -7.05 18.94
N ILE A 125 -7.29 -7.39 19.99
CA ILE A 125 -6.05 -6.71 20.32
C ILE A 125 -5.05 -7.10 19.24
N SER A 126 -4.78 -6.19 18.33
CA SER A 126 -3.69 -6.36 17.39
C SER A 126 -2.36 -6.43 18.16
N MET A 127 -1.35 -7.10 17.61
CA MET A 127 -0.01 -7.06 18.20
C MET A 127 0.49 -5.62 18.38
N GLU A 128 -0.02 -4.70 17.56
CA GLU A 128 0.31 -3.28 17.62
C GLU A 128 -0.25 -2.60 18.88
N ASP A 129 -1.44 -2.98 19.34
CA ASP A 129 -2.08 -2.43 20.56
C ASP A 129 -1.34 -2.82 21.83
N LEU A 130 -0.56 -3.90 21.79
CA LEU A 130 0.30 -4.35 22.90
C LEU A 130 1.65 -3.62 22.94
N ILE A 131 2.01 -2.91 21.88
CA ILE A 131 3.28 -2.20 21.77
C ILE A 131 3.02 -0.71 22.06
N PRO A 132 3.61 -0.11 23.09
CA PRO A 132 3.43 1.31 23.35
C PRO A 132 3.98 2.14 22.18
N GLU A 133 3.23 3.17 21.79
CA GLU A 133 3.71 4.14 20.82
C GLU A 133 4.79 5.00 21.49
N THR A 134 6.01 4.88 21.04
CA THR A 134 7.17 5.59 21.56
C THR A 134 7.96 6.25 20.45
N ASN A 135 8.53 7.41 20.75
CA ASN A 135 9.46 8.05 19.85
C ASN A 135 10.76 7.22 19.77
N THR A 136 11.17 6.94 18.55
CA THR A 136 12.32 6.08 18.29
C THR A 136 13.26 6.69 17.27
N VAL A 137 14.54 6.37 17.40
CA VAL A 137 15.56 6.68 16.40
C VAL A 137 15.94 5.40 15.70
N ILE A 138 15.87 5.43 14.38
CA ILE A 138 16.28 4.32 13.52
C ILE A 138 17.56 4.73 12.81
N THR A 139 18.56 3.90 12.87
CA THR A 139 19.82 4.09 12.14
C THR A 139 20.08 2.94 11.21
N MET A 140 20.58 3.24 10.04
CA MET A 140 20.97 2.26 9.03
C MET A 140 22.38 2.55 8.54
N THR A 141 23.18 1.50 8.39
CA THR A 141 24.55 1.58 7.85
C THR A 141 24.59 1.30 6.35
N LYS A 142 25.69 1.67 5.71
CA LYS A 142 25.91 1.43 4.29
C LYS A 142 25.88 -0.04 3.90
N VAL A 143 26.38 -0.92 4.74
CA VAL A 143 26.36 -2.38 4.52
C VAL A 143 24.98 -2.97 4.76
N GLY A 144 24.08 -2.22 5.40
CA GLY A 144 22.69 -2.62 5.59
C GLY A 144 22.39 -3.19 6.98
N TYR A 145 23.13 -2.78 8.01
CA TYR A 145 22.72 -3.02 9.40
C TYR A 145 21.75 -1.94 9.85
N ILE A 146 20.67 -2.34 10.48
CA ILE A 146 19.61 -1.46 10.98
C ILE A 146 19.32 -1.75 12.45
N LYS A 147 18.98 -0.71 13.19
CA LYS A 147 18.52 -0.83 14.57
C LYS A 147 17.55 0.28 14.94
N ARG A 148 16.75 0.01 15.95
CA ARG A 148 15.85 0.94 16.61
C ARG A 148 16.35 1.25 18.02
N MET A 149 16.26 2.49 18.44
CA MET A 149 16.67 2.95 19.78
C MET A 149 15.63 3.93 20.31
N GLY A 150 15.43 3.94 21.63
CA GLY A 150 14.64 5.01 22.27
C GLY A 150 15.36 6.35 22.18
N THR A 151 14.60 7.44 22.11
CA THR A 151 15.13 8.82 22.05
C THR A 151 15.94 9.18 23.29
N ASP A 152 15.66 8.59 24.45
CA ASP A 152 16.41 8.82 25.69
C ASP A 152 17.91 8.51 25.60
N ASN A 153 18.30 7.70 24.63
CA ASN A 153 19.70 7.36 24.36
C ASN A 153 20.47 8.48 23.62
N PHE A 154 19.78 9.54 23.18
CA PHE A 154 20.35 10.65 22.41
C PHE A 154 20.28 12.01 23.13
N LYS A 155 20.41 12.04 24.46
CA LYS A 155 20.48 13.31 25.20
C LYS A 155 21.59 14.20 24.65
N SER A 156 21.24 15.45 24.33
CA SER A 156 22.20 16.42 23.84
C SER A 156 23.34 16.62 24.84
N GLN A 157 24.58 16.59 24.37
CA GLN A 157 25.73 16.93 25.19
C GLN A 157 26.00 18.42 25.08
N HIS A 158 26.27 19.06 26.22
CA HIS A 158 26.71 20.44 26.28
C HIS A 158 28.02 20.65 25.48
N ARG A 159 28.23 21.87 25.00
CA ARG A 159 29.44 22.32 24.28
C ARG A 159 30.73 21.81 24.95
N GLY A 160 31.57 21.12 24.17
CA GLY A 160 32.87 20.60 24.65
C GLY A 160 32.93 19.10 24.94
N GLY A 161 31.84 18.35 24.76
CA GLY A 161 31.83 16.89 24.88
C GLY A 161 32.66 16.23 23.79
N LYS A 162 33.40 15.17 24.13
CA LYS A 162 34.01 14.28 23.13
C LYS A 162 32.90 13.56 22.40
N GLY A 163 32.89 13.61 21.07
CA GLY A 163 31.90 12.95 20.22
C GLY A 163 31.61 11.51 20.67
N ILE A 164 30.35 11.15 20.67
CA ILE A 164 29.90 9.83 21.15
C ILE A 164 29.95 8.85 19.97
N LYS A 165 30.56 7.69 20.19
CA LYS A 165 30.54 6.59 19.20
C LYS A 165 29.10 6.09 19.07
N GLY A 166 28.49 6.35 17.92
CA GLY A 166 27.07 6.07 17.69
C GLY A 166 26.74 4.60 17.41
N MET A 167 27.72 3.80 16.99
CA MET A 167 27.55 2.40 16.63
C MET A 167 28.90 1.71 16.51
N GLU A 168 28.99 0.42 16.90
CA GLU A 168 30.10 -0.42 16.48
C GLU A 168 29.87 -0.83 15.02
N THR A 169 30.78 -0.43 14.15
CA THR A 169 30.75 -0.79 12.73
C THR A 169 31.83 -1.83 12.44
N ILE A 170 31.59 -2.63 11.40
CA ILE A 170 32.65 -3.45 10.80
C ILE A 170 33.63 -2.47 10.12
N GLN A 171 34.87 -2.90 9.95
CA GLN A 171 35.83 -2.17 9.14
C GLN A 171 35.19 -1.79 7.78
N ASP A 172 35.17 -0.50 7.43
CA ASP A 172 34.54 0.07 6.22
C ASP A 172 32.99 0.24 6.25
N ASP A 173 32.30 0.10 7.37
CA ASP A 173 30.87 0.39 7.49
C ASP A 173 30.61 1.70 8.26
N TYR A 174 29.56 2.43 7.90
CA TYR A 174 29.17 3.70 8.52
C TYR A 174 27.67 3.97 8.39
N ILE A 175 27.13 4.81 9.27
CA ILE A 175 25.71 5.19 9.24
C ILE A 175 25.46 6.07 8.01
N VAL A 176 24.52 5.66 7.16
CA VAL A 176 24.07 6.43 5.99
C VAL A 176 22.73 7.11 6.20
N GLU A 177 21.88 6.54 7.05
CA GLU A 177 20.56 7.07 7.35
C GLU A 177 20.33 7.07 8.87
N MET A 178 19.76 8.18 9.34
CA MET A 178 19.23 8.33 10.69
C MET A 178 17.87 8.98 10.61
N LEU A 179 16.87 8.35 11.21
CA LEU A 179 15.50 8.75 11.12
C LEU A 179 14.87 8.77 12.51
N MET A 180 14.22 9.87 12.86
CA MET A 180 13.35 9.97 14.03
C MET A 180 11.91 9.71 13.61
N THR A 181 11.24 8.80 14.30
CA THR A 181 9.86 8.41 14.02
C THR A 181 9.20 7.83 15.27
N THR A 182 7.93 7.42 15.18
CA THR A 182 7.28 6.66 16.24
C THR A 182 7.33 5.16 15.95
N SER A 183 7.23 4.34 16.98
CA SER A 183 7.23 2.87 16.86
C SER A 183 6.13 2.36 15.94
N HIS A 184 4.99 3.05 15.85
CA HIS A 184 3.82 2.64 15.08
C HIS A 184 3.81 3.13 13.62
N HIS A 185 4.70 4.04 13.22
CA HIS A 185 4.76 4.48 11.83
C HIS A 185 5.23 3.35 10.91
N TYR A 186 4.71 3.37 9.69
CA TYR A 186 5.28 2.56 8.62
C TYR A 186 6.61 3.14 8.14
N LEU A 187 7.52 2.27 7.81
CA LEU A 187 8.77 2.61 7.15
C LEU A 187 8.77 1.99 5.75
N MET A 188 8.95 2.83 4.76
CA MET A 188 9.13 2.42 3.38
C MET A 188 10.62 2.41 3.04
N PHE A 189 11.11 1.27 2.57
CA PHE A 189 12.49 1.07 2.13
C PHE A 189 12.53 0.99 0.63
N PHE A 190 13.13 1.98 0.02
CA PHE A 190 13.36 2.01 -1.43
C PHE A 190 14.75 1.49 -1.73
N THR A 191 14.89 0.76 -2.85
CA THR A 191 16.14 0.12 -3.22
C THR A 191 16.70 0.67 -4.52
N ASN A 192 18.01 0.49 -4.73
CA ASN A 192 18.69 0.84 -5.98
C ASN A 192 18.07 0.18 -7.22
N MET A 193 17.42 -0.97 -7.05
CA MET A 193 16.70 -1.70 -8.11
C MET A 193 15.29 -1.18 -8.37
N GLY A 194 14.90 -0.06 -7.76
CA GLY A 194 13.58 0.55 -7.96
C GLY A 194 12.42 -0.21 -7.30
N ARG A 195 12.69 -0.98 -6.26
CA ARG A 195 11.68 -1.69 -5.47
C ARG A 195 11.41 -0.94 -4.17
N VAL A 196 10.27 -1.23 -3.56
CA VAL A 196 9.88 -0.72 -2.24
C VAL A 196 9.37 -1.83 -1.36
N TYR A 197 9.80 -1.82 -0.11
CA TYR A 197 9.33 -2.69 0.98
C TYR A 197 8.75 -1.85 2.09
N ARG A 198 7.86 -2.41 2.90
CA ARG A 198 7.22 -1.72 4.01
C ARG A 198 7.16 -2.61 5.24
N ILE A 199 7.57 -2.06 6.38
CA ILE A 199 7.40 -2.67 7.70
C ILE A 199 6.97 -1.61 8.71
N LYS A 200 6.49 -2.04 9.87
CA LYS A 200 6.28 -1.14 11.01
C LYS A 200 7.61 -0.86 11.71
N ALA A 201 7.79 0.33 12.26
CA ALA A 201 9.03 0.68 12.94
C ALA A 201 9.34 -0.24 14.14
N TYR A 202 8.30 -0.72 14.85
CA TYR A 202 8.48 -1.67 15.96
C TYR A 202 8.98 -3.07 15.51
N GLU A 203 8.85 -3.42 14.24
CA GLU A 203 9.39 -4.68 13.69
C GLU A 203 10.92 -4.67 13.59
N ILE A 204 11.54 -3.49 13.65
CA ILE A 204 13.01 -3.36 13.74
C ILE A 204 13.43 -3.67 15.17
N PRO A 205 14.35 -4.63 15.37
CA PRO A 205 14.81 -4.99 16.70
C PRO A 205 15.41 -3.81 17.44
N GLU A 206 15.03 -3.66 18.71
CA GLU A 206 15.63 -2.68 19.59
C GLU A 206 17.05 -3.09 19.96
N ALA A 207 17.94 -2.12 20.00
CA ALA A 207 19.35 -2.38 20.27
C ALA A 207 20.00 -1.21 21.00
N SER A 208 21.05 -1.49 21.76
CA SER A 208 21.81 -0.47 22.46
C SER A 208 22.54 0.46 21.48
N ARG A 209 22.91 1.65 21.95
CA ARG A 209 23.61 2.65 21.14
C ARG A 209 24.89 2.12 20.52
N THR A 210 25.65 1.32 21.23
CA THR A 210 26.95 0.78 20.79
C THR A 210 26.82 -0.49 19.94
N SER A 211 25.69 -1.17 19.94
CA SER A 211 25.51 -2.39 19.15
C SER A 211 25.45 -2.12 17.65
N ARG A 212 25.80 -3.11 16.85
CA ARG A 212 25.73 -3.07 15.38
C ARG A 212 24.29 -3.06 14.84
N GLY A 213 23.35 -3.67 15.54
CA GLY A 213 21.99 -3.91 15.07
C GLY A 213 21.87 -5.20 14.25
N THR A 214 20.80 -5.30 13.48
CA THR A 214 20.43 -6.48 12.69
C THR A 214 20.61 -6.19 11.20
N ALA A 215 21.10 -7.16 10.44
CA ALA A 215 21.19 -7.02 9.00
C ALA A 215 19.78 -6.91 8.39
N ILE A 216 19.54 -5.91 7.57
CA ILE A 216 18.23 -5.60 6.98
C ILE A 216 17.67 -6.76 6.15
N ILE A 217 18.54 -7.59 5.56
CA ILE A 217 18.14 -8.78 4.81
C ILE A 217 17.43 -9.83 5.67
N ASN A 218 17.61 -9.79 6.99
CA ASN A 218 16.91 -10.67 7.94
C ASN A 218 15.51 -10.14 8.29
N ILE A 219 15.20 -8.89 7.93
CA ILE A 219 13.94 -8.22 8.25
C ILE A 219 13.07 -8.13 6.99
N ILE A 220 13.66 -7.75 5.85
CA ILE A 220 12.97 -7.66 4.56
C ILE A 220 13.68 -8.53 3.51
N PRO A 221 12.93 -9.18 2.59
CA PRO A 221 13.48 -10.13 1.64
C PRO A 221 14.13 -9.43 0.44
N LEU A 222 15.29 -8.80 0.66
CA LEU A 222 16.07 -8.17 -0.42
C LEU A 222 16.56 -9.22 -1.42
N GLN A 223 16.62 -8.83 -2.67
CA GLN A 223 17.23 -9.63 -3.74
C GLN A 223 18.77 -9.56 -3.69
N PRO A 224 19.50 -10.46 -4.35
CA PRO A 224 20.95 -10.33 -4.49
C PRO A 224 21.32 -8.98 -5.10
N ASP A 225 22.35 -8.32 -4.56
CA ASP A 225 22.84 -7.00 -4.95
C ASP A 225 21.86 -5.83 -4.76
N GLU A 226 20.70 -6.07 -4.17
CA GLU A 226 19.72 -5.04 -3.82
C GLU A 226 20.17 -4.30 -2.54
N LYS A 227 20.21 -2.96 -2.61
CA LYS A 227 20.63 -2.09 -1.51
C LYS A 227 19.58 -1.03 -1.25
N ILE A 228 19.38 -0.70 0.03
CA ILE A 228 18.50 0.40 0.41
C ILE A 228 19.14 1.74 0.02
N THR A 229 18.39 2.59 -0.66
CA THR A 229 18.79 3.93 -1.07
C THR A 229 18.02 5.04 -0.37
N ALA A 230 16.82 4.75 0.13
CA ALA A 230 16.03 5.69 0.91
C ALA A 230 15.14 4.96 1.92
N MET A 231 14.95 5.58 3.08
CA MET A 231 14.04 5.13 4.13
C MET A 231 13.08 6.27 4.47
N ILE A 232 11.79 6.05 4.30
CA ILE A 232 10.77 7.09 4.46
C ILE A 232 9.74 6.64 5.48
N PRO A 233 9.53 7.43 6.58
CA PRO A 233 8.45 7.16 7.52
C PRO A 233 7.13 7.64 6.94
N ILE A 234 6.09 6.84 7.08
CA ILE A 234 4.73 7.19 6.70
C ILE A 234 3.81 6.95 7.88
N LYS A 235 3.16 7.99 8.34
CA LYS A 235 2.08 7.90 9.32
C LYS A 235 0.78 7.54 8.63
N ASP A 236 0.38 8.37 7.67
CA ASP A 236 -0.87 8.26 6.93
C ASP A 236 -0.64 8.44 5.43
N TYR A 237 -1.50 7.79 4.62
CA TYR A 237 -1.48 7.93 3.17
C TYR A 237 -2.38 9.09 2.75
N GLU A 238 -1.80 10.28 2.59
CA GLU A 238 -2.51 11.49 2.24
C GLU A 238 -2.68 11.63 0.71
N LYS A 239 -3.86 12.12 0.26
CA LYS A 239 -4.18 12.24 -1.17
C LYS A 239 -3.26 13.19 -1.94
N ASP A 240 -2.82 14.27 -1.28
CA ASP A 240 -2.05 15.34 -1.92
C ASP A 240 -0.55 15.22 -1.65
N LYS A 241 -0.10 14.01 -1.32
CA LYS A 241 1.32 13.69 -1.14
C LYS A 241 1.82 12.75 -2.24
N TYR A 242 3.04 13.01 -2.64
CA TYR A 242 3.70 12.27 -3.70
C TYR A 242 5.06 11.77 -3.22
N LEU A 243 5.50 10.67 -3.81
CA LEU A 243 6.87 10.21 -3.75
C LEU A 243 7.58 10.68 -5.00
N PHE A 244 8.52 11.58 -4.81
CA PHE A 244 9.39 12.07 -5.87
C PHE A 244 10.69 11.30 -5.86
N MET A 245 11.06 10.73 -7.00
CA MET A 245 12.17 9.80 -7.17
C MET A 245 13.18 10.35 -8.15
N ALA A 246 14.45 10.11 -7.89
CA ALA A 246 15.53 10.44 -8.81
C ALA A 246 16.45 9.24 -9.03
N THR A 247 16.90 9.05 -10.26
CA THR A 247 17.83 7.99 -10.64
C THR A 247 19.23 8.54 -10.92
N LYS A 248 20.21 7.68 -10.89
CA LYS A 248 21.59 7.95 -11.18
C LYS A 248 21.79 8.59 -12.57
N ASN A 249 21.03 8.15 -13.55
CA ASN A 249 21.09 8.65 -14.92
C ASN A 249 20.23 9.91 -15.17
N GLY A 250 19.73 10.56 -14.11
CA GLY A 250 19.02 11.83 -14.20
C GLY A 250 17.55 11.73 -14.59
N ILE A 251 16.95 10.55 -14.45
CA ILE A 251 15.51 10.35 -14.62
C ILE A 251 14.82 10.72 -13.31
N VAL A 252 13.67 11.36 -13.41
CA VAL A 252 12.82 11.69 -12.27
C VAL A 252 11.41 11.18 -12.48
N LYS A 253 10.73 10.88 -11.38
CA LYS A 253 9.37 10.38 -11.38
C LYS A 253 8.61 10.88 -10.17
N LYS A 254 7.34 11.18 -10.35
CA LYS A 254 6.41 11.53 -9.28
C LYS A 254 5.26 10.53 -9.29
N THR A 255 4.94 9.95 -8.13
CA THR A 255 3.86 8.98 -7.96
C THR A 255 3.11 9.28 -6.67
N SER A 256 1.78 9.18 -6.68
CA SER A 256 0.98 9.39 -5.47
C SER A 256 1.38 8.40 -4.38
N VAL A 257 1.44 8.86 -3.14
CA VAL A 257 1.68 8.00 -1.96
C VAL A 257 0.61 6.91 -1.84
N LEU A 258 -0.63 7.19 -2.26
CA LEU A 258 -1.73 6.22 -2.25
C LEU A 258 -1.46 4.96 -3.10
N ASP A 259 -0.66 5.09 -4.16
CA ASP A 259 -0.29 3.95 -5.00
C ASP A 259 0.54 2.89 -4.23
N TYR A 260 1.04 3.25 -3.05
CA TYR A 260 1.87 2.41 -2.19
C TYR A 260 1.18 1.96 -0.91
N GLU A 261 -0.12 2.20 -0.76
CA GLU A 261 -0.90 1.78 0.42
C GLU A 261 -0.86 0.26 0.64
N ASN A 262 -0.84 -0.51 -0.43
CA ASN A 262 -0.89 -1.97 -0.39
C ASN A 262 0.43 -2.62 -0.84
N ILE A 263 1.47 -2.53 0.00
CA ILE A 263 2.75 -3.19 -0.26
C ILE A 263 2.76 -4.59 0.35
N ARG A 264 3.00 -5.59 -0.50
CA ARG A 264 3.18 -6.99 -0.05
C ARG A 264 4.53 -7.16 0.65
N LYS A 265 4.65 -8.16 1.53
CA LYS A 265 5.92 -8.50 2.20
C LYS A 265 7.08 -8.76 1.22
N THR A 266 6.78 -9.25 0.03
CA THR A 266 7.77 -9.48 -1.03
C THR A 266 8.22 -8.21 -1.76
N GLY A 267 7.69 -7.05 -1.36
CA GLY A 267 7.96 -5.77 -2.00
C GLY A 267 7.16 -5.55 -3.29
N LEU A 268 7.23 -4.33 -3.79
CA LEU A 268 6.60 -3.89 -5.03
C LEU A 268 7.62 -3.14 -5.90
N ALA A 269 7.39 -3.10 -7.21
CA ALA A 269 8.09 -2.15 -8.09
C ALA A 269 7.61 -0.73 -7.78
N ALA A 270 8.55 0.16 -7.45
CA ALA A 270 8.31 1.59 -7.23
C ALA A 270 8.54 2.42 -8.49
N ILE A 271 9.49 2.01 -9.31
CA ILE A 271 9.85 2.61 -10.59
C ILE A 271 10.41 1.50 -11.50
N SER A 272 10.15 1.59 -12.80
CA SER A 272 10.84 0.77 -13.79
C SER A 272 12.12 1.47 -14.22
N LEU A 273 13.26 0.90 -13.88
CA LEU A 273 14.57 1.43 -14.23
C LEU A 273 14.95 1.02 -15.66
N ARG A 274 15.74 1.85 -16.31
CA ARG A 274 16.46 1.48 -17.56
C ARG A 274 17.63 0.58 -17.20
N ASP A 275 18.16 -0.10 -18.22
CA ASP A 275 19.40 -0.84 -18.07
C ASP A 275 20.52 0.10 -17.58
N ASP A 276 21.33 -0.38 -16.66
CA ASP A 276 22.44 0.36 -16.03
C ASP A 276 22.05 1.64 -15.24
N ASP A 277 20.77 1.79 -14.88
CA ASP A 277 20.32 2.87 -14.01
C ASP A 277 19.98 2.36 -12.60
N GLU A 278 20.09 3.24 -11.64
CA GLU A 278 19.81 2.96 -10.23
C GLU A 278 18.94 4.07 -9.63
N LEU A 279 17.98 3.71 -8.80
CA LEU A 279 17.27 4.65 -7.96
C LEU A 279 18.22 5.12 -6.86
N ILE A 280 18.42 6.44 -6.75
CA ILE A 280 19.37 7.00 -5.78
C ILE A 280 18.71 7.69 -4.59
N GLU A 281 17.56 8.31 -4.78
CA GLU A 281 16.88 9.05 -3.74
C GLU A 281 15.38 9.12 -3.96
N VAL A 282 14.62 9.11 -2.86
CA VAL A 282 13.16 9.28 -2.83
C VAL A 282 12.80 10.25 -1.72
N LYS A 283 11.89 11.18 -1.99
CA LYS A 283 11.38 12.14 -1.00
C LYS A 283 9.87 12.28 -1.12
N ILE A 284 9.21 12.60 0.00
CA ILE A 284 7.79 12.97 0.01
C ILE A 284 7.68 14.46 -0.36
N THR A 285 6.76 14.76 -1.26
CA THR A 285 6.49 16.13 -1.74
C THR A 285 5.00 16.44 -1.70
N GLY A 286 4.66 17.74 -1.78
CA GLY A 286 3.28 18.24 -1.75
C GLY A 286 2.79 18.89 -3.05
N ASP A 287 3.47 18.64 -4.19
CA ASP A 287 3.17 19.17 -5.53
C ASP A 287 3.54 20.67 -5.78
N ASP A 288 4.10 21.34 -4.82
CA ASP A 288 4.49 22.76 -4.87
C ASP A 288 6.01 22.99 -4.67
N GLU A 289 6.78 21.91 -4.70
CA GLU A 289 8.21 21.95 -4.43
C GLU A 289 9.05 22.38 -5.65
N GLU A 290 10.23 22.86 -5.38
CA GLU A 290 11.29 23.00 -6.36
C GLU A 290 12.40 21.99 -6.08
N ILE A 291 12.71 21.21 -7.09
CA ILE A 291 13.65 20.09 -7.01
C ILE A 291 15.01 20.53 -7.53
N LEU A 292 16.06 20.19 -6.80
CA LEU A 292 17.45 20.39 -7.22
C LEU A 292 18.12 19.02 -7.39
N LEU A 293 18.67 18.77 -8.56
CA LEU A 293 19.51 17.61 -8.84
C LEU A 293 20.96 18.04 -8.94
N PHE A 294 21.84 17.33 -8.27
CA PHE A 294 23.29 17.60 -8.26
C PHE A 294 24.04 16.43 -8.83
N THR A 295 25.08 16.73 -9.64
CA THR A 295 25.88 15.69 -10.28
C THR A 295 27.28 15.59 -9.70
N ARG A 296 27.89 14.43 -9.92
CA ARG A 296 29.25 14.12 -9.50
C ARG A 296 30.30 15.11 -10.05
N TYR A 297 30.10 15.61 -11.29
CA TYR A 297 31.00 16.54 -11.93
C TYR A 297 30.67 18.03 -11.68
N GLY A 298 29.81 18.30 -10.69
CA GLY A 298 29.57 19.64 -10.20
C GLY A 298 28.58 20.45 -11.02
N GLN A 299 27.56 19.81 -11.59
CA GLN A 299 26.42 20.46 -12.21
C GLN A 299 25.22 20.39 -11.29
N CYS A 300 24.29 21.33 -11.42
CA CYS A 300 23.02 21.36 -10.73
C CYS A 300 21.93 21.90 -11.65
N ILE A 301 20.74 21.28 -11.59
CA ILE A 301 19.52 21.82 -12.19
C ILE A 301 18.47 22.03 -11.09
N ARG A 302 17.78 23.16 -11.12
CA ARG A 302 16.63 23.46 -10.29
C ARG A 302 15.40 23.61 -11.17
N PHE A 303 14.34 22.89 -10.89
CA PHE A 303 13.08 22.93 -11.64
C PHE A 303 11.88 22.73 -10.71
N LYS A 304 10.69 23.12 -11.18
CA LYS A 304 9.46 22.97 -10.42
C LYS A 304 9.00 21.52 -10.43
N GLU A 305 8.56 21.02 -9.31
CA GLU A 305 7.92 19.71 -9.19
C GLU A 305 6.73 19.55 -10.16
N ALA A 306 5.94 20.62 -10.34
CA ALA A 306 4.80 20.66 -11.25
C ALA A 306 5.13 20.34 -12.71
N ASP A 307 6.42 20.51 -13.13
CA ASP A 307 6.89 20.15 -14.47
C ASP A 307 6.96 18.62 -14.65
N VAL A 308 6.82 17.86 -13.57
CA VAL A 308 6.80 16.39 -13.58
C VAL A 308 5.38 15.91 -13.29
N ARG A 309 4.72 15.38 -14.31
CA ARG A 309 3.38 14.80 -14.16
C ARG A 309 3.43 13.57 -13.27
N ALA A 310 2.46 13.44 -12.36
CA ALA A 310 2.28 12.24 -11.57
C ALA A 310 1.91 11.04 -12.48
N THR A 311 2.56 9.91 -12.24
CA THR A 311 2.40 8.67 -13.01
C THR A 311 2.35 7.46 -12.07
N GLY A 312 1.79 6.35 -12.54
CA GLY A 312 1.69 5.11 -11.76
C GLY A 312 3.06 4.48 -11.46
N ARG A 313 3.09 3.54 -10.53
CA ARG A 313 4.31 2.88 -10.00
C ARG A 313 5.24 2.29 -11.05
N THR A 314 4.69 1.64 -12.07
CA THR A 314 5.44 0.87 -13.07
C THR A 314 6.01 1.69 -14.23
N THR A 315 5.92 3.01 -14.18
CA THR A 315 6.49 3.89 -15.21
C THR A 315 7.98 4.13 -14.97
N MET A 316 8.69 4.47 -16.04
CA MET A 316 10.12 4.78 -15.99
C MET A 316 10.44 6.21 -15.52
N GLY A 317 9.45 7.12 -15.62
CA GLY A 317 9.68 8.54 -15.37
C GLY A 317 10.10 9.32 -16.61
N VAL A 318 10.58 10.53 -16.37
CA VAL A 318 10.98 11.51 -17.40
C VAL A 318 12.38 12.04 -17.15
N ILE A 319 13.01 12.61 -18.15
CA ILE A 319 14.34 13.22 -17.99
C ILE A 319 14.20 14.45 -17.07
N GLY A 320 14.84 14.39 -15.90
CA GLY A 320 14.99 15.51 -14.98
C GLY A 320 16.19 16.37 -15.32
N MET A 321 17.32 15.74 -15.63
CA MET A 321 18.55 16.39 -16.03
C MET A 321 19.23 15.65 -17.17
N ASN A 322 19.76 16.39 -18.15
CA ASN A 322 20.51 15.83 -19.25
C ASN A 322 22.01 15.84 -18.89
N LEU A 323 22.53 14.66 -18.60
CA LEU A 323 23.90 14.48 -18.10
C LEU A 323 24.94 14.53 -19.24
N THR A 324 26.13 15.01 -18.94
CA THR A 324 27.28 14.81 -19.78
C THR A 324 27.80 13.37 -19.68
N ALA A 325 28.51 12.90 -20.71
CA ALA A 325 29.01 11.53 -20.71
C ALA A 325 29.90 11.25 -19.48
N GLY A 326 29.57 10.13 -18.79
CA GLY A 326 30.28 9.69 -17.59
C GLY A 326 29.88 10.40 -16.29
N ASP A 327 28.98 11.41 -16.35
CA ASP A 327 28.43 12.05 -15.14
C ASP A 327 27.25 11.30 -14.59
N GLU A 328 26.97 11.48 -13.32
CA GLU A 328 25.86 10.85 -12.62
C GLU A 328 25.23 11.81 -11.60
N VAL A 329 23.92 11.68 -11.37
CA VAL A 329 23.25 12.38 -10.29
C VAL A 329 23.61 11.69 -8.96
N ILE A 330 24.05 12.49 -7.99
CA ILE A 330 24.47 12.02 -6.68
C ILE A 330 23.53 12.42 -5.54
N ALA A 331 22.72 13.46 -5.76
CA ALA A 331 21.80 13.95 -4.74
C ALA A 331 20.59 14.64 -5.38
N MET A 332 19.45 14.50 -4.70
CA MET A 332 18.23 15.25 -4.95
C MET A 332 17.86 16.02 -3.68
N GLN A 333 17.68 17.32 -3.78
CA GLN A 333 17.28 18.17 -2.67
C GLN A 333 16.01 18.94 -3.02
N MET A 334 15.24 19.34 -2.00
CA MET A 334 14.09 20.24 -2.15
C MET A 334 14.46 21.63 -1.64
N ALA A 335 14.03 22.66 -2.36
CA ALA A 335 14.34 24.04 -2.01
C ALA A 335 13.76 24.47 -0.65
N SER A 336 12.63 23.88 -0.26
CA SER A 336 11.98 24.15 1.03
C SER A 336 12.73 23.59 2.24
N GLN A 337 13.63 22.63 2.04
CA GLN A 337 14.33 21.93 3.12
C GLN A 337 15.51 22.71 3.74
N GLY A 338 15.83 23.88 3.24
CA GLY A 338 16.92 24.68 3.78
C GLY A 338 17.09 26.01 3.08
N GLU A 339 17.93 26.87 3.63
CA GLU A 339 18.29 28.16 3.02
C GLU A 339 19.48 28.04 2.07
N SER A 340 20.30 27.04 2.30
CA SER A 340 21.52 26.76 1.56
C SER A 340 21.68 25.28 1.29
N VAL A 341 22.55 24.94 0.37
CA VAL A 341 23.03 23.57 0.15
C VAL A 341 24.48 23.47 0.58
N MET A 342 24.76 22.47 1.39
CA MET A 342 26.11 22.05 1.73
C MET A 342 26.60 21.06 0.67
N ILE A 343 27.66 21.41 -0.01
CA ILE A 343 28.25 20.63 -1.11
C ILE A 343 29.63 20.15 -0.67
N VAL A 344 29.85 18.85 -0.72
CA VAL A 344 31.10 18.22 -0.26
C VAL A 344 31.72 17.37 -1.35
N SER A 345 33.02 17.48 -1.48
CA SER A 345 33.81 16.70 -2.42
C SER A 345 34.51 15.50 -1.76
N GLU A 346 34.94 14.54 -2.59
CA GLU A 346 35.58 13.31 -2.14
C GLU A 346 36.87 13.50 -1.35
N LYS A 347 37.61 14.60 -1.63
CA LYS A 347 38.84 14.95 -0.93
C LYS A 347 38.65 15.91 0.24
N GLY A 348 37.44 16.01 0.75
CA GLY A 348 37.13 16.71 2.00
C GLY A 348 37.06 18.24 1.92
N LEU A 349 36.93 18.79 0.71
CA LEU A 349 36.62 20.20 0.53
C LEU A 349 35.10 20.37 0.40
N GLY A 350 34.57 21.49 0.91
CA GLY A 350 33.16 21.77 0.78
C GLY A 350 32.84 23.23 1.04
N LYS A 351 31.56 23.56 0.83
CA LYS A 351 31.05 24.91 0.98
C LYS A 351 29.53 24.87 1.18
N CYS A 352 29.01 25.93 1.73
CA CYS A 352 27.58 26.27 1.64
C CYS A 352 27.36 27.21 0.45
N THR A 353 26.28 27.00 -0.29
CA THR A 353 25.82 27.91 -1.34
C THR A 353 24.34 28.16 -1.16
N ARG A 354 23.91 29.42 -1.22
CA ARG A 354 22.48 29.74 -1.07
C ARG A 354 21.65 29.15 -2.18
N ILE A 355 20.48 28.63 -1.86
CA ILE A 355 19.56 28.00 -2.84
C ILE A 355 19.12 29.01 -3.91
N ASN A 356 18.98 30.31 -3.56
CA ASN A 356 18.60 31.35 -4.53
C ASN A 356 19.65 31.63 -5.62
N GLU A 357 20.88 31.18 -5.47
CA GLU A 357 21.91 31.24 -6.54
C GLU A 357 21.64 30.27 -7.68
N PHE A 358 20.80 29.26 -7.47
CA PHE A 358 20.38 28.31 -8.49
C PHE A 358 19.06 28.79 -9.10
N THR A 359 19.12 29.34 -10.30
CA THR A 359 17.92 29.80 -11.02
C THR A 359 17.05 28.64 -11.43
N THR A 360 15.74 28.79 -11.24
CA THR A 360 14.76 27.79 -11.69
C THR A 360 14.74 27.71 -13.22
N GLN A 361 14.84 26.50 -13.74
CA GLN A 361 14.89 26.18 -15.17
C GLN A 361 13.81 25.16 -15.51
N ASN A 362 13.60 24.93 -16.79
CA ASN A 362 12.82 23.78 -17.24
C ASN A 362 13.61 22.48 -16.97
N ARG A 363 12.93 21.41 -16.54
CA ARG A 363 13.55 20.09 -16.39
C ARG A 363 14.17 19.60 -17.70
N GLY A 364 15.11 18.68 -17.61
CA GLY A 364 15.74 18.05 -18.79
C GLY A 364 16.85 18.87 -19.43
N GLY A 365 17.18 20.03 -18.85
CA GLY A 365 18.37 20.81 -19.24
C GLY A 365 19.67 20.23 -18.68
N LYS A 366 20.79 20.80 -19.09
CA LYS A 366 22.15 20.46 -18.57
C LYS A 366 22.45 21.07 -17.21
N GLY A 367 21.61 22.01 -16.75
CA GLY A 367 21.80 22.75 -15.51
C GLY A 367 22.95 23.77 -15.59
N VAL A 368 23.41 24.17 -14.42
CA VAL A 368 24.48 25.15 -14.21
C VAL A 368 25.56 24.58 -13.31
N LYS A 369 26.76 25.10 -13.39
CA LYS A 369 27.85 24.70 -12.48
C LYS A 369 27.48 25.05 -11.04
N CYS A 370 27.55 24.09 -10.14
CA CYS A 370 27.38 24.26 -8.69
C CYS A 370 28.72 24.20 -7.92
N TYR A 371 29.75 23.66 -8.55
CA TYR A 371 31.03 23.46 -7.92
C TYR A 371 32.16 23.51 -8.98
N LYS A 372 33.30 24.07 -8.63
CA LYS A 372 34.49 24.03 -9.46
C LYS A 372 35.33 22.82 -9.07
N ILE A 373 35.23 21.75 -9.86
CA ILE A 373 36.03 20.54 -9.69
C ILE A 373 37.52 20.86 -10.00
N THR A 374 38.40 20.43 -9.12
CA THR A 374 39.84 20.55 -9.24
C THR A 374 40.52 19.25 -8.79
N GLU A 375 41.80 19.07 -9.13
CA GLU A 375 42.53 17.90 -8.60
C GLU A 375 42.61 17.85 -7.08
N LYS A 376 42.57 19.02 -6.42
CA LYS A 376 42.55 19.11 -4.93
C LYS A 376 41.22 18.73 -4.33
N SER A 377 40.11 18.99 -5.00
CA SER A 377 38.79 18.65 -4.49
C SER A 377 38.39 17.22 -4.84
N GLY A 378 38.80 16.72 -6.00
CA GLY A 378 38.15 15.56 -6.57
C GLY A 378 36.69 15.83 -6.94
N ASN A 379 35.94 14.79 -7.23
CA ASN A 379 34.53 14.87 -7.61
C ASN A 379 33.62 15.13 -6.39
N LEU A 380 32.37 15.50 -6.63
CA LEU A 380 31.39 15.63 -5.56
C LEU A 380 30.97 14.28 -5.05
N ILE A 381 30.75 14.17 -3.73
CA ILE A 381 30.29 12.97 -3.09
C ILE A 381 28.89 13.12 -2.47
N GLY A 382 28.50 14.32 -2.10
CA GLY A 382 27.20 14.54 -1.49
C GLY A 382 26.80 16.00 -1.40
N VAL A 383 25.50 16.21 -1.37
CA VAL A 383 24.87 17.52 -1.18
C VAL A 383 23.70 17.36 -0.24
N LYS A 384 23.56 18.26 0.73
CA LYS A 384 22.42 18.31 1.65
C LYS A 384 21.89 19.73 1.75
N SER A 385 20.57 19.88 1.72
CA SER A 385 19.91 21.14 2.09
C SER A 385 20.08 21.38 3.57
N VAL A 386 20.46 22.59 3.94
CA VAL A 386 20.81 22.94 5.34
C VAL A 386 20.28 24.32 5.71
N VAL A 387 20.02 24.47 6.99
CA VAL A 387 19.84 25.78 7.66
C VAL A 387 21.07 26.08 8.50
N LYS A 388 21.18 27.34 8.91
CA LYS A 388 22.38 27.88 9.57
C LYS A 388 22.83 27.11 10.81
N ASP A 389 21.88 26.62 11.60
CA ASP A 389 22.14 25.95 12.88
C ASP A 389 22.27 24.42 12.74
N ASP A 390 22.20 23.90 11.54
CA ASP A 390 22.37 22.46 11.28
C ASP A 390 23.79 21.99 11.54
N GLU A 391 23.88 20.71 11.80
CA GLU A 391 25.14 19.97 11.87
C GLU A 391 25.15 18.86 10.84
N LEU A 392 26.31 18.58 10.29
CA LEU A 392 26.55 17.54 9.31
C LEU A 392 27.59 16.57 9.82
N MET A 393 27.38 15.31 9.54
CA MET A 393 28.38 14.27 9.69
C MET A 393 29.05 14.01 8.36
N LEU A 394 30.37 14.11 8.32
CA LEU A 394 31.23 13.66 7.23
C LEU A 394 31.77 12.30 7.61
N ILE A 395 31.61 11.36 6.73
CA ILE A 395 31.98 9.97 6.95
C ILE A 395 33.03 9.59 5.91
N THR A 396 34.18 9.14 6.37
CA THR A 396 35.29 8.74 5.50
C THR A 396 35.21 7.27 5.10
N THR A 397 35.98 6.89 4.09
CA THR A 397 36.12 5.49 3.66
C THR A 397 36.74 4.58 4.73
N GLU A 398 37.46 5.14 5.70
CA GLU A 398 37.98 4.41 6.87
C GLU A 398 37.00 4.35 8.06
N GLY A 399 35.76 4.82 7.88
CA GLY A 399 34.74 4.82 8.94
C GLY A 399 34.92 5.91 10.00
N ILE A 400 35.82 6.90 9.76
CA ILE A 400 35.97 8.05 10.65
C ILE A 400 34.80 9.00 10.41
N ILE A 401 34.10 9.36 11.49
CA ILE A 401 32.96 10.29 11.49
C ILE A 401 33.40 11.62 12.10
N ILE A 402 33.22 12.69 11.37
CA ILE A 402 33.47 14.05 11.83
C ILE A 402 32.17 14.84 11.77
N ARG A 403 31.83 15.50 12.88
CA ARG A 403 30.69 16.39 12.98
C ARG A 403 31.14 17.83 12.77
N ILE A 404 30.53 18.52 11.83
CA ILE A 404 30.79 19.91 11.53
C ILE A 404 29.52 20.71 11.65
N ARG A 405 29.62 21.99 12.03
CA ARG A 405 28.50 22.93 12.04
C ARG A 405 28.44 23.65 10.69
N VAL A 406 27.23 23.81 10.20
CA VAL A 406 26.99 24.58 8.96
C VAL A 406 27.48 26.03 9.12
N ASN A 407 27.30 26.63 10.28
CA ASN A 407 27.79 27.97 10.61
C ASN A 407 29.30 28.16 10.47
N ASP A 408 30.07 27.10 10.69
CA ASP A 408 31.54 27.13 10.60
C ASP A 408 32.04 26.94 9.15
N THR A 409 31.09 26.65 8.23
CA THR A 409 31.41 26.40 6.82
C THR A 409 31.25 27.69 6.01
N ALA A 410 32.20 27.96 5.14
CA ALA A 410 32.19 29.17 4.30
C ALA A 410 30.97 29.19 3.35
N LEU A 411 30.21 30.27 3.39
CA LEU A 411 29.15 30.57 2.42
C LEU A 411 29.79 31.18 1.15
N LEU A 412 29.78 30.43 0.08
CA LEU A 412 30.49 30.75 -1.17
C LEU A 412 29.55 30.64 -2.38
N GLY A 413 29.88 31.40 -3.43
CA GLY A 413 29.15 31.38 -4.70
C GLY A 413 29.25 30.03 -5.42
N ARG A 414 28.33 29.81 -6.37
CA ARG A 414 28.21 28.54 -7.12
C ARG A 414 29.50 28.00 -7.70
N VAL A 415 30.29 28.87 -8.33
CA VAL A 415 31.47 28.45 -9.14
C VAL A 415 32.75 28.55 -8.31
N THR A 416 32.79 27.92 -7.14
CA THR A 416 33.98 27.84 -6.28
C THR A 416 34.25 26.39 -5.88
N SER A 417 35.49 26.09 -5.47
CA SER A 417 35.91 24.75 -5.05
C SER A 417 35.70 24.46 -3.57
N GLY A 418 35.15 25.42 -2.80
CA GLY A 418 34.99 25.28 -1.36
C GLY A 418 36.30 25.43 -0.57
N VAL A 419 36.23 25.18 0.71
CA VAL A 419 37.31 25.19 1.68
C VAL A 419 37.50 23.78 2.28
N LYS A 420 38.65 23.56 2.91
CA LYS A 420 38.93 22.30 3.61
C LYS A 420 37.98 22.16 4.82
N LEU A 421 37.20 21.09 4.85
CA LEU A 421 36.31 20.74 5.94
C LEU A 421 36.92 19.69 6.86
N ILE A 422 37.74 18.81 6.30
CA ILE A 422 38.40 17.72 6.98
C ILE A 422 39.79 17.53 6.42
N ASP A 423 40.74 17.18 7.28
CA ASP A 423 42.08 16.77 6.89
C ASP A 423 42.16 15.26 6.73
N LEU A 424 42.27 14.82 5.48
CA LEU A 424 42.26 13.41 5.12
C LEU A 424 43.71 12.89 4.96
N LYS A 425 43.96 11.70 5.46
CA LYS A 425 45.21 10.98 5.17
C LYS A 425 45.28 10.61 3.68
N SER A 426 46.49 10.35 3.22
CA SER A 426 46.70 9.90 1.85
C SER A 426 45.91 8.62 1.54
N GLY A 427 45.15 8.63 0.45
CA GLY A 427 44.31 7.48 0.04
C GLY A 427 42.92 7.41 0.70
N VAL A 428 42.65 8.25 1.68
CA VAL A 428 41.34 8.33 2.33
C VAL A 428 40.46 9.37 1.65
N THR A 429 39.21 9.06 1.43
CA THR A 429 38.23 9.99 0.85
C THR A 429 36.99 10.10 1.74
N VAL A 430 36.20 11.14 1.55
CA VAL A 430 34.83 11.22 2.11
C VAL A 430 33.96 10.25 1.36
N ALA A 431 33.29 9.36 2.09
CA ALA A 431 32.41 8.34 1.52
C ALA A 431 30.95 8.77 1.46
N SER A 432 30.49 9.50 2.48
CA SER A 432 29.12 10.05 2.51
C SER A 432 29.01 11.22 3.48
N ILE A 433 27.85 11.91 3.39
CA ILE A 433 27.47 12.97 4.31
C ILE A 433 26.05 12.72 4.82
N ALA A 434 25.81 13.00 6.08
CA ALA A 434 24.48 12.92 6.69
C ALA A 434 24.16 14.20 7.47
N ARG A 435 22.93 14.68 7.36
CA ARG A 435 22.44 15.81 8.16
C ARG A 435 22.00 15.28 9.53
N VAL A 436 22.44 15.91 10.59
CA VAL A 436 21.92 15.65 11.93
C VAL A 436 20.64 16.47 12.09
N VAL A 437 19.50 15.81 12.09
CA VAL A 437 18.21 16.44 12.33
C VAL A 437 17.91 16.35 13.83
N GLU A 438 18.04 17.45 14.56
CA GLU A 438 17.47 17.57 15.89
C GLU A 438 16.00 18.02 15.72
N ASP A 439 15.08 17.11 15.97
CA ASP A 439 13.67 17.47 15.96
C ASP A 439 13.35 18.21 17.27
N LYS A 440 13.32 19.53 17.20
CA LYS A 440 12.97 20.39 18.36
C LYS A 440 11.54 20.17 18.86
N SER A 441 10.66 19.55 18.09
CA SER A 441 9.29 19.25 18.51
C SER A 441 9.20 18.07 19.46
N LEU A 442 10.25 17.27 19.58
CA LEU A 442 10.36 16.13 20.48
C LEU A 442 11.12 16.44 21.78
N MET A 443 11.58 17.68 21.96
CA MET A 443 12.14 18.13 23.24
C MET A 443 10.99 18.51 24.20
N PRO A 444 11.02 18.05 25.45
CA PRO A 444 10.10 18.61 26.46
C PRO A 444 10.30 20.12 26.54
N PRO A 445 9.22 20.89 26.77
CA PRO A 445 9.32 22.36 26.90
C PRO A 445 10.39 22.69 27.92
N GLU A 446 11.31 23.59 27.57
CA GLU A 446 12.29 24.11 28.52
C GLU A 446 11.52 24.66 29.71
N GLU A 447 11.68 24.07 30.88
CA GLU A 447 11.24 24.69 32.14
C GLU A 447 11.97 26.00 32.22
N GLU A 448 11.23 27.11 32.10
CA GLU A 448 11.72 28.45 32.42
C GLU A 448 12.25 28.39 33.85
N ALA A 449 13.57 28.48 33.96
CA ALA A 449 14.21 28.67 35.26
C ALA A 449 13.71 29.98 35.82
N THR A 450 12.77 29.91 36.72
CA THR A 450 12.38 31.06 37.59
C THR A 450 13.62 31.41 38.39
N GLU A 451 14.25 32.53 38.03
CA GLU A 451 15.21 33.21 38.89
C GLU A 451 14.48 33.64 40.19
N GLU A 452 14.59 32.84 41.24
CA GLU A 452 14.29 33.28 42.57
C GLU A 452 15.33 34.35 42.97
N ASN A 453 14.91 35.61 42.92
CA ASN A 453 15.60 36.73 43.54
C ASN A 453 15.60 36.49 45.06
N GLU A 454 16.69 35.93 45.58
CA GLU A 454 17.01 36.06 46.98
C GLU A 454 17.37 37.52 47.28
N THR A 455 16.42 38.27 47.78
CA THR A 455 16.71 39.53 48.49
C THR A 455 17.23 39.21 49.87
N GLU A 456 18.55 39.26 50.04
CA GLU A 456 19.16 39.35 51.36
C GLU A 456 18.61 40.55 52.12
N GLY A 457 17.88 40.30 53.18
CA GLY A 457 17.53 41.26 54.20
C GLY A 457 18.66 41.38 55.20
N ASP A 458 19.23 42.59 55.25
CA ASP A 458 20.25 43.00 56.24
C ASP A 458 19.64 43.10 57.63
N PRO A 459 20.25 42.58 58.69
CA PRO A 459 19.77 42.73 60.06
C PRO A 459 20.44 43.92 60.73
N SER A 460 19.68 44.88 61.17
CA SER A 460 20.04 45.86 62.21
C SER A 460 19.09 45.79 63.38
#